data_e3e48db56c927a609de841a333b04fb1
#
_entry.id   e3e48db56c927a609de841a333b04fb1
#
_cell.length_a   1.000
_cell.length_b   1.000
_cell.length_c   1.000
_cell.angle_alpha   90.00
_cell.angle_beta   90.00
_cell.angle_gamma   90.00
#
_symmetry.space_group_name_H-M   'P 1'
#
loop_
_entity.id
_entity.type
_entity.pdbx_description
1 polymer ?
#
loop_
_entity_poly.entity_id
_entity_poly.type
_entity_poly.pdbx_seq_one_letter_code
_entity_poly.pdbx_strand_id
1 'polypeptide(L)'
;LPGDAEGKAMGEAIAAKRAIARPLNKQTSELMEQGDFPGAVALTLGPVQEAANGWNKALADGVAFEEKESREAAAEAIRLGERSLLQLLVLGGVALLVGIAASVMIGRSMTGPLARAVQLAQQLSKGELDQSFHLGGRDELTQLGEAMGSVRQSVQAAIGAQLQMAEQHEAGAIGYRMDASAFPGDFGRMVQATNSLVESHVQVELLMAEVMQRYAIGDLSRDLPQYPGEKGEFTRTLAAVKQSLMAISAQIDGLARAAGAGDFSVRGDAAAFQFQYQAMVEHLNAMMASSQSSISDVSDVLQAIAQGDLTALMEGQYQGVFARMRDDA
;
A
#
# COMPACT_ATOMS: atom_id res chain seq x y z
N LEU A 1 4.52 -35.15 -12.78
CA LEU A 1 5.72 -34.81 -13.58
C LEU A 1 6.83 -34.35 -12.62
N PRO A 2 8.14 -34.70 -12.86
CA PRO A 2 9.23 -34.29 -11.93
C PRO A 2 9.34 -32.77 -11.74
N GLY A 3 9.01 -31.97 -12.74
CA GLY A 3 9.07 -30.50 -12.69
C GLY A 3 8.06 -29.86 -11.74
N ASP A 4 6.93 -30.51 -11.48
CA ASP A 4 5.88 -29.97 -10.60
C ASP A 4 6.32 -29.88 -9.13
N ALA A 5 7.16 -30.81 -8.68
CA ALA A 5 7.69 -30.80 -7.30
C ALA A 5 8.78 -29.72 -7.11
N GLU A 6 9.59 -29.48 -8.14
CA GLU A 6 10.69 -28.50 -8.10
C GLU A 6 10.17 -27.07 -8.29
N GLY A 7 9.20 -26.87 -9.20
CA GLY A 7 8.48 -25.60 -9.35
C GLY A 7 7.69 -25.21 -8.09
N LYS A 8 7.07 -26.21 -7.43
CA LYS A 8 6.37 -26.02 -6.16
C LYS A 8 7.36 -25.61 -5.03
N ALA A 9 8.50 -26.30 -4.95
CA ALA A 9 9.55 -25.94 -3.98
C ALA A 9 10.10 -24.55 -4.22
N MET A 10 10.22 -24.12 -5.49
CA MET A 10 10.67 -22.78 -5.88
C MET A 10 9.63 -21.70 -5.54
N GLY A 11 8.34 -22.01 -5.77
CA GLY A 11 7.25 -21.16 -5.33
C GLY A 11 7.21 -20.98 -3.80
N GLU A 12 7.44 -22.05 -3.06
CA GLU A 12 7.55 -22.00 -1.60
C GLU A 12 8.78 -21.20 -1.13
N ALA A 13 9.91 -21.33 -1.84
CA ALA A 13 11.10 -20.55 -1.56
C ALA A 13 10.91 -19.04 -1.81
N ILE A 14 10.24 -18.67 -2.90
CA ILE A 14 9.86 -17.29 -3.21
C ILE A 14 8.92 -16.75 -2.12
N ALA A 15 7.92 -17.55 -1.72
CA ALA A 15 6.97 -17.17 -0.67
C ALA A 15 7.67 -16.98 0.69
N ALA A 16 8.63 -17.86 1.03
CA ALA A 16 9.43 -17.74 2.24
C ALA A 16 10.30 -16.47 2.26
N LYS A 17 10.92 -16.13 1.13
CA LYS A 17 11.71 -14.88 1.00
C LYS A 17 10.84 -13.63 1.08
N ARG A 18 9.63 -13.66 0.48
CA ARG A 18 8.64 -12.59 0.59
C ARG A 18 8.17 -12.40 2.04
N ALA A 19 7.99 -13.49 2.77
CA ALA A 19 7.59 -13.45 4.18
C ALA A 19 8.64 -12.77 5.08
N ILE A 20 9.92 -12.84 4.71
CA ILE A 20 11.01 -12.14 5.42
C ILE A 20 11.00 -10.64 5.09
N ALA A 21 10.76 -10.27 3.83
CA ALA A 21 10.78 -8.87 3.40
C ALA A 21 9.61 -8.05 3.95
N ARG A 22 8.44 -8.68 4.09
CA ARG A 22 7.20 -7.99 4.49
C ARG A 22 7.23 -7.36 5.89
N PRO A 23 7.67 -8.06 6.95
CA PRO A 23 7.78 -7.46 8.29
C PRO A 23 8.86 -6.38 8.37
N LEU A 24 9.95 -6.51 7.61
CA LEU A 24 11.01 -5.51 7.56
C LEU A 24 10.53 -4.20 6.94
N ASN A 25 9.78 -4.27 5.85
CA ASN A 25 9.16 -3.08 5.25
C ASN A 25 8.14 -2.42 6.19
N LYS A 26 7.34 -3.21 6.92
CA LYS A 26 6.42 -2.70 7.92
C LYS A 26 7.16 -2.01 9.06
N GLN A 27 8.22 -2.62 9.57
CA GLN A 27 9.05 -2.04 10.62
C GLN A 27 9.74 -0.74 10.17
N THR A 28 10.16 -0.66 8.91
CA THR A 28 10.68 0.59 8.34
C THR A 28 9.62 1.69 8.35
N SER A 29 8.38 1.37 7.96
CA SER A 29 7.27 2.33 8.01
C SER A 29 6.96 2.77 9.44
N GLU A 30 6.94 1.85 10.39
CA GLU A 30 6.72 2.14 11.80
C GLU A 30 7.82 3.04 12.39
N LEU A 31 9.09 2.82 12.02
CA LEU A 31 10.19 3.70 12.42
C LEU A 31 10.06 5.09 11.80
N MET A 32 9.63 5.18 10.55
CA MET A 32 9.36 6.47 9.90
C MET A 32 8.21 7.22 10.58
N GLU A 33 7.12 6.53 10.95
CA GLU A 33 5.99 7.11 11.69
C GLU A 33 6.39 7.57 13.09
N GLN A 34 7.34 6.89 13.73
CA GLN A 34 7.89 7.26 15.05
C GLN A 34 8.93 8.38 14.98
N GLY A 35 9.31 8.83 13.76
CA GLY A 35 10.30 9.89 13.56
C GLY A 35 11.76 9.42 13.69
N ASP A 36 12.00 8.13 13.81
CA ASP A 36 13.35 7.54 13.80
C ASP A 36 13.85 7.34 12.36
N PHE A 37 14.17 8.45 11.69
CA PHE A 37 14.72 8.44 10.33
C PHE A 37 16.08 7.71 10.23
N PRO A 38 17.03 7.87 11.19
CA PRO A 38 18.28 7.11 11.16
C PRO A 38 18.04 5.59 11.23
N GLY A 39 17.15 5.14 12.10
CA GLY A 39 16.77 3.73 12.23
C GLY A 39 16.11 3.19 10.96
N ALA A 40 15.18 3.94 10.38
CA ALA A 40 14.53 3.58 9.12
C ALA A 40 15.51 3.48 7.95
N VAL A 41 16.46 4.41 7.85
CA VAL A 41 17.53 4.39 6.83
C VAL A 41 18.46 3.19 7.03
N ALA A 42 18.90 2.91 8.25
CA ALA A 42 19.74 1.77 8.56
C ALA A 42 19.05 0.43 8.21
N LEU A 43 17.75 0.32 8.53
CA LEU A 43 16.96 -0.86 8.19
C LEU A 43 16.78 -1.00 6.67
N THR A 44 16.56 0.10 5.97
CA THR A 44 16.37 0.13 4.51
C THR A 44 17.65 -0.25 3.77
N LEU A 45 18.80 0.32 4.17
CA LEU A 45 20.09 0.08 3.50
C LEU A 45 20.75 -1.24 3.90
N GLY A 46 20.30 -1.89 4.95
CA GLY A 46 20.78 -3.18 5.41
C GLY A 46 19.75 -4.29 5.23
N PRO A 47 18.97 -4.65 6.24
CA PRO A 47 18.11 -5.84 6.22
C PRO A 47 17.02 -5.82 5.13
N VAL A 48 16.43 -4.66 4.83
CA VAL A 48 15.42 -4.54 3.77
C VAL A 48 16.05 -4.77 2.40
N GLN A 49 17.22 -4.18 2.16
CA GLN A 49 17.96 -4.38 0.92
C GLN A 49 18.42 -5.83 0.74
N GLU A 50 18.89 -6.46 1.80
CA GLU A 50 19.29 -7.87 1.79
C GLU A 50 18.08 -8.80 1.52
N ALA A 51 16.95 -8.54 2.17
CA ALA A 51 15.71 -9.27 1.94
C ALA A 51 15.16 -9.06 0.52
N ALA A 52 15.24 -7.84 -0.01
CA ALA A 52 14.86 -7.52 -1.39
C ALA A 52 15.78 -8.22 -2.40
N ASN A 53 17.08 -8.22 -2.16
CA ASN A 53 18.06 -8.94 -2.98
C ASN A 53 17.84 -10.46 -2.95
N GLY A 54 17.56 -11.01 -1.78
CA GLY A 54 17.22 -12.43 -1.60
C GLY A 54 15.94 -12.82 -2.33
N TRP A 55 14.94 -11.96 -2.31
CA TRP A 55 13.68 -12.17 -3.04
C TRP A 55 13.86 -12.04 -4.55
N ASN A 56 14.57 -11.00 -5.01
CA ASN A 56 14.88 -10.82 -6.43
C ASN A 56 15.69 -11.99 -6.99
N LYS A 57 16.64 -12.52 -6.21
CA LYS A 57 17.39 -13.72 -6.61
C LYS A 57 16.47 -14.93 -6.72
N ALA A 58 15.59 -15.19 -5.76
CA ALA A 58 14.65 -16.30 -5.80
C ALA A 58 13.68 -16.20 -6.99
N LEU A 59 13.25 -14.97 -7.35
CA LEU A 59 12.46 -14.72 -8.55
C LEU A 59 13.25 -15.01 -9.83
N ALA A 60 14.49 -14.55 -9.91
CA ALA A 60 15.36 -14.81 -11.06
C ALA A 60 15.65 -16.31 -11.25
N ASP A 61 15.91 -17.03 -10.16
CA ASP A 61 16.10 -18.48 -10.17
C ASP A 61 14.81 -19.21 -10.62
N GLY A 62 13.61 -18.73 -10.17
CA GLY A 62 12.32 -19.25 -10.62
C GLY A 62 12.07 -19.03 -12.12
N VAL A 63 12.34 -17.84 -12.63
CA VAL A 63 12.22 -17.54 -14.07
C VAL A 63 13.18 -18.40 -14.89
N ALA A 64 14.41 -18.57 -14.44
CA ALA A 64 15.39 -19.41 -15.12
C ALA A 64 15.00 -20.89 -15.15
N PHE A 65 14.36 -21.39 -14.09
CA PHE A 65 13.84 -22.76 -14.02
C PHE A 65 12.68 -22.98 -15.00
N GLU A 66 11.68 -22.10 -14.99
CA GLU A 66 10.53 -22.14 -15.91
C GLU A 66 10.98 -22.07 -17.39
N GLU A 67 11.97 -21.22 -17.66
CA GLU A 67 12.54 -21.08 -19.00
C GLU A 67 13.26 -22.37 -19.45
N LYS A 68 13.96 -23.04 -18.53
CA LYS A 68 14.63 -24.31 -18.79
C LYS A 68 13.63 -25.44 -19.04
N GLU A 69 12.60 -25.61 -18.19
CA GLU A 69 11.55 -26.61 -18.36
C GLU A 69 10.77 -26.42 -19.66
N SER A 70 10.45 -25.16 -19.99
CA SER A 70 9.78 -24.82 -21.25
C SER A 70 10.62 -25.22 -22.47
N ARG A 71 11.93 -25.02 -22.41
CA ARG A 71 12.87 -25.43 -23.50
C ARG A 71 13.00 -26.95 -23.59
N GLU A 72 13.06 -27.66 -22.50
CA GLU A 72 13.18 -29.13 -22.45
C GLU A 72 11.89 -29.78 -22.96
N ALA A 73 10.71 -29.34 -22.54
CA ALA A 73 9.42 -29.80 -23.01
C ALA A 73 9.21 -29.55 -24.53
N ALA A 74 9.64 -28.38 -25.02
CA ALA A 74 9.61 -28.07 -26.45
C ALA A 74 10.54 -28.99 -27.26
N ALA A 75 11.71 -29.32 -26.76
CA ALA A 75 12.66 -30.23 -27.44
C ALA A 75 12.13 -31.69 -27.52
N GLU A 76 11.43 -32.15 -26.48
CA GLU A 76 10.82 -33.50 -26.45
C GLU A 76 9.60 -33.60 -27.40
N ALA A 77 8.77 -32.57 -27.45
CA ALA A 77 7.65 -32.43 -28.39
C ALA A 77 8.12 -32.43 -29.87
N ILE A 78 9.24 -31.76 -30.14
CA ILE A 78 9.84 -31.77 -31.50
C ILE A 78 10.31 -33.16 -31.91
N ARG A 79 10.98 -33.94 -31.03
CA ARG A 79 11.43 -35.31 -31.32
C ARG A 79 10.27 -36.27 -31.54
N LEU A 80 9.19 -36.12 -30.79
CA LEU A 80 7.97 -36.91 -31.01
C LEU A 80 7.26 -36.53 -32.31
N GLY A 81 7.22 -35.22 -32.64
CA GLY A 81 6.69 -34.71 -33.91
C GLY A 81 7.46 -35.23 -35.12
N GLU A 82 8.79 -35.24 -35.08
CA GLU A 82 9.63 -35.75 -36.17
C GLU A 82 9.41 -37.26 -36.42
N ARG A 83 9.32 -38.09 -35.36
CA ARG A 83 9.03 -39.53 -35.49
C ARG A 83 7.64 -39.79 -36.06
N SER A 84 6.62 -39.06 -35.63
CA SER A 84 5.25 -39.17 -36.15
C SER A 84 5.16 -38.76 -37.63
N LEU A 85 5.92 -37.73 -38.04
CA LEU A 85 6.00 -37.28 -39.42
C LEU A 85 6.63 -38.35 -40.34
N LEU A 86 7.67 -39.04 -39.88
CA LEU A 86 8.34 -40.12 -40.63
C LEU A 86 7.41 -41.34 -40.84
N GLN A 87 6.63 -41.70 -39.83
CA GLN A 87 5.65 -42.79 -39.94
C GLN A 87 4.50 -42.45 -40.89
N LEU A 88 4.02 -41.19 -40.89
CA LEU A 88 2.97 -40.74 -41.81
C LEU A 88 3.45 -40.65 -43.26
N LEU A 89 4.70 -40.23 -43.49
CA LEU A 89 5.31 -40.17 -44.83
C LEU A 89 5.51 -41.56 -45.45
N VAL A 90 5.88 -42.56 -44.64
CA VAL A 90 6.06 -43.97 -45.13
C VAL A 90 4.72 -44.62 -45.46
N LEU A 91 3.66 -44.38 -44.71
CA LEU A 91 2.33 -44.93 -44.96
C LEU A 91 1.53 -44.18 -46.03
N GLY A 92 1.75 -42.89 -46.16
CA GLY A 92 1.04 -42.03 -47.14
C GLY A 92 1.65 -42.01 -48.55
N GLY A 93 2.92 -42.43 -48.67
CA GLY A 93 3.69 -42.25 -49.90
C GLY A 93 3.22 -43.08 -51.12
N VAL A 94 2.41 -44.09 -50.93
CA VAL A 94 1.98 -44.99 -52.03
C VAL A 94 0.57 -44.64 -52.57
N ALA A 95 -0.30 -44.07 -51.75
CA ALA A 95 -1.71 -43.85 -52.17
C ALA A 95 -1.96 -42.42 -52.74
N LEU A 96 -0.95 -41.58 -52.78
CA LEU A 96 -1.22 -40.15 -52.78
C LEU A 96 -0.64 -39.34 -53.96
N LEU A 97 -0.04 -39.98 -54.96
CA LEU A 97 0.67 -39.23 -56.04
C LEU A 97 -0.23 -38.42 -56.99
N VAL A 98 -1.50 -38.68 -57.05
CA VAL A 98 -2.40 -37.97 -57.99
C VAL A 98 -3.35 -36.96 -57.29
N GLY A 99 -3.82 -37.30 -56.08
CA GLY A 99 -4.66 -36.38 -55.30
C GLY A 99 -3.86 -35.31 -54.51
N ILE A 100 -2.57 -35.52 -54.40
CA ILE A 100 -1.66 -34.79 -53.51
C ILE A 100 -1.43 -33.34 -53.93
N ALA A 101 -1.25 -33.07 -55.20
CA ALA A 101 -0.85 -31.73 -55.68
C ALA A 101 -1.93 -30.66 -55.36
N ALA A 102 -3.20 -30.96 -55.61
CA ALA A 102 -4.28 -30.01 -55.32
C ALA A 102 -4.61 -29.97 -53.84
N SER A 103 -4.65 -31.16 -53.15
CA SER A 103 -4.95 -31.24 -51.72
C SER A 103 -3.86 -30.62 -50.81
N VAL A 104 -2.58 -30.85 -51.22
CA VAL A 104 -1.43 -30.25 -50.54
C VAL A 104 -1.37 -28.75 -50.77
N MET A 105 -1.74 -28.29 -51.98
CA MET A 105 -1.76 -26.84 -52.28
C MET A 105 -2.84 -26.09 -51.51
N ILE A 106 -4.07 -26.64 -51.48
CA ILE A 106 -5.19 -26.06 -50.67
C ILE A 106 -4.93 -26.20 -49.16
N GLY A 107 -4.43 -27.38 -48.73
CA GLY A 107 -4.12 -27.62 -47.33
C GLY A 107 -3.00 -26.72 -46.78
N ARG A 108 -1.96 -26.52 -47.61
CA ARG A 108 -0.86 -25.61 -47.23
C ARG A 108 -1.26 -24.13 -47.28
N SER A 109 -2.08 -23.74 -48.24
CA SER A 109 -2.49 -22.35 -48.41
C SER A 109 -3.64 -21.87 -47.50
N MET A 110 -4.54 -22.79 -47.11
CA MET A 110 -5.73 -22.38 -46.35
C MET A 110 -5.88 -23.10 -44.99
N THR A 111 -5.81 -24.42 -44.94
CA THR A 111 -6.17 -25.15 -43.71
C THR A 111 -5.10 -25.03 -42.61
N GLY A 112 -3.84 -25.10 -42.97
CA GLY A 112 -2.75 -24.96 -42.00
C GLY A 112 -2.67 -23.60 -41.35
N PRO A 113 -2.61 -22.47 -42.14
CA PRO A 113 -2.64 -21.12 -41.61
C PRO A 113 -3.91 -20.80 -40.84
N LEU A 114 -5.09 -21.25 -41.28
CA LEU A 114 -6.36 -21.04 -40.60
C LEU A 114 -6.40 -21.74 -39.22
N ALA A 115 -5.93 -23.02 -39.17
CA ALA A 115 -5.82 -23.73 -37.88
C ALA A 115 -4.90 -23.02 -36.89
N ARG A 116 -3.77 -22.45 -37.39
CA ARG A 116 -2.86 -21.65 -36.58
C ARG A 116 -3.49 -20.32 -36.12
N ALA A 117 -4.25 -19.67 -36.99
CA ALA A 117 -4.97 -18.45 -36.64
C ALA A 117 -6.04 -18.73 -35.54
N VAL A 118 -6.79 -19.84 -35.67
CA VAL A 118 -7.76 -20.26 -34.63
C VAL A 118 -7.05 -20.58 -33.31
N GLN A 119 -5.94 -21.31 -33.36
CA GLN A 119 -5.15 -21.59 -32.15
C GLN A 119 -4.62 -20.31 -31.50
N LEU A 120 -4.13 -19.38 -32.29
CA LEU A 120 -3.69 -18.05 -31.80
C LEU A 120 -4.85 -17.28 -31.16
N ALA A 121 -6.04 -17.28 -31.79
CA ALA A 121 -7.23 -16.65 -31.21
C ALA A 121 -7.62 -17.28 -29.87
N GLN A 122 -7.54 -18.59 -29.78
CA GLN A 122 -7.83 -19.31 -28.53
C GLN A 122 -6.80 -19.02 -27.43
N GLN A 123 -5.53 -18.89 -27.78
CA GLN A 123 -4.49 -18.51 -26.82
C GLN A 123 -4.68 -17.06 -26.35
N LEU A 124 -4.96 -16.17 -27.29
CA LEU A 124 -5.27 -14.78 -26.98
C LEU A 124 -6.49 -14.68 -26.01
N SER A 125 -7.54 -15.46 -26.28
CA SER A 125 -8.75 -15.48 -25.44
C SER A 125 -8.50 -16.03 -24.04
N LYS A 126 -7.47 -16.85 -23.86
CA LYS A 126 -7.01 -17.35 -22.55
C LYS A 126 -6.00 -16.44 -21.88
N GLY A 127 -5.55 -15.36 -22.53
CA GLY A 127 -4.52 -14.48 -22.02
C GLY A 127 -3.09 -15.03 -22.17
N GLU A 128 -2.88 -16.05 -22.99
CA GLU A 128 -1.56 -16.61 -23.29
C GLU A 128 -0.89 -15.74 -24.37
N LEU A 129 -0.10 -14.76 -23.93
CA LEU A 129 0.45 -13.72 -24.81
C LEU A 129 1.92 -13.94 -25.20
N ASP A 130 2.58 -14.97 -24.69
CA ASP A 130 4.04 -15.11 -24.80
C ASP A 130 4.52 -15.69 -26.14
N GLN A 131 3.62 -16.24 -26.91
CA GLN A 131 3.98 -16.89 -28.18
C GLN A 131 3.85 -15.94 -29.37
N SER A 132 4.93 -15.81 -30.14
CA SER A 132 4.93 -15.08 -31.42
C SER A 132 4.71 -16.05 -32.57
N PHE A 133 3.68 -15.81 -33.35
CA PHE A 133 3.41 -16.58 -34.58
C PHE A 133 3.55 -15.68 -35.79
N HIS A 134 4.29 -16.17 -36.78
CA HIS A 134 4.34 -15.58 -38.11
C HIS A 134 3.55 -16.48 -39.07
N LEU A 135 2.46 -15.96 -39.58
CA LEU A 135 1.79 -16.55 -40.73
C LEU A 135 2.51 -15.98 -41.99
N GLY A 136 3.41 -16.77 -42.52
CA GLY A 136 4.12 -16.37 -43.75
C GLY A 136 3.18 -16.47 -44.97
N GLY A 137 3.09 -15.40 -45.78
CA GLY A 137 2.23 -15.29 -46.95
C GLY A 137 2.04 -13.85 -47.39
N ARG A 138 1.15 -13.62 -48.33
CA ARG A 138 0.72 -12.29 -48.81
C ARG A 138 -0.80 -12.26 -49.01
N ASP A 139 -1.54 -13.06 -48.27
CA ASP A 139 -2.96 -13.24 -48.38
C ASP A 139 -3.69 -12.63 -47.15
N GLU A 140 -5.01 -12.76 -47.13
CA GLU A 140 -5.87 -12.26 -46.06
C GLU A 140 -5.60 -12.96 -44.71
N LEU A 141 -5.06 -14.19 -44.73
CA LEU A 141 -4.68 -14.90 -43.52
C LEU A 141 -3.44 -14.32 -42.88
N THR A 142 -2.50 -13.85 -43.68
CA THR A 142 -1.31 -13.11 -43.21
C THR A 142 -1.76 -11.80 -42.56
N GLN A 143 -2.68 -11.05 -43.19
CA GLN A 143 -3.22 -9.81 -42.62
C GLN A 143 -3.97 -10.07 -41.30
N LEU A 144 -4.70 -11.17 -41.20
CA LEU A 144 -5.35 -11.59 -39.97
C LEU A 144 -4.32 -11.88 -38.87
N GLY A 145 -3.26 -12.60 -39.21
CA GLY A 145 -2.16 -12.89 -38.28
C GLY A 145 -1.44 -11.64 -37.75
N GLU A 146 -1.18 -10.67 -38.65
CA GLU A 146 -0.59 -9.38 -38.28
C GLU A 146 -1.54 -8.56 -37.37
N ALA A 147 -2.84 -8.52 -37.68
CA ALA A 147 -3.85 -7.84 -36.87
C ALA A 147 -3.94 -8.46 -35.45
N MET A 148 -3.95 -9.80 -35.38
CA MET A 148 -3.93 -10.50 -34.08
C MET A 148 -2.63 -10.28 -33.32
N GLY A 149 -1.50 -10.24 -34.03
CA GLY A 149 -0.18 -9.85 -33.47
C GLY A 149 -0.19 -8.45 -32.86
N SER A 150 -0.82 -7.51 -33.55
CA SER A 150 -0.98 -6.13 -33.05
C SER A 150 -1.87 -6.08 -31.80
N VAL A 151 -2.99 -6.81 -31.77
CA VAL A 151 -3.83 -6.92 -30.58
C VAL A 151 -3.05 -7.50 -29.41
N ARG A 152 -2.32 -8.59 -29.64
CA ARG A 152 -1.46 -9.21 -28.61
C ARG A 152 -0.46 -8.21 -28.04
N GLN A 153 0.25 -7.51 -28.93
CA GLN A 153 1.25 -6.51 -28.54
C GLN A 153 0.63 -5.37 -27.73
N SER A 154 -0.55 -4.90 -28.13
CA SER A 154 -1.27 -3.84 -27.37
C SER A 154 -1.68 -4.31 -25.99
N VAL A 155 -2.17 -5.56 -25.86
CA VAL A 155 -2.52 -6.14 -24.56
C VAL A 155 -1.28 -6.32 -23.67
N GLN A 156 -0.19 -6.88 -24.22
CA GLN A 156 1.07 -7.03 -23.49
C GLN A 156 1.63 -5.68 -23.01
N ALA A 157 1.59 -4.68 -23.88
CA ALA A 157 2.03 -3.34 -23.52
C ALA A 157 1.17 -2.74 -22.39
N ALA A 158 -0.15 -2.91 -22.45
CA ALA A 158 -1.06 -2.44 -21.41
C ALA A 158 -0.81 -3.15 -20.07
N ILE A 159 -0.62 -4.47 -20.07
CA ILE A 159 -0.27 -5.25 -18.88
C ILE A 159 1.08 -4.79 -18.33
N GLY A 160 2.09 -4.64 -19.19
CA GLY A 160 3.40 -4.17 -18.78
C GLY A 160 3.36 -2.78 -18.13
N ALA A 161 2.59 -1.86 -18.69
CA ALA A 161 2.41 -0.53 -18.12
C ALA A 161 1.71 -0.58 -16.74
N GLN A 162 0.70 -1.45 -16.57
CA GLN A 162 0.03 -1.63 -15.27
C GLN A 162 0.96 -2.25 -14.22
N LEU A 163 1.74 -3.26 -14.60
CA LEU A 163 2.72 -3.87 -13.70
C LEU A 163 3.80 -2.85 -13.29
N GLN A 164 4.28 -2.07 -14.24
CA GLN A 164 5.23 -0.99 -13.95
C GLN A 164 4.64 0.04 -13.00
N MET A 165 3.37 0.45 -13.20
CA MET A 165 2.72 1.37 -12.28
C MET A 165 2.59 0.78 -10.88
N ALA A 166 2.21 -0.50 -10.77
CA ALA A 166 2.12 -1.19 -9.49
C ALA A 166 3.50 -1.24 -8.78
N GLU A 167 4.56 -1.58 -9.50
CA GLU A 167 5.93 -1.60 -8.99
C GLU A 167 6.39 -0.21 -8.51
N GLN A 168 6.10 0.84 -9.28
CA GLN A 168 6.40 2.21 -8.88
C GLN A 168 5.66 2.62 -7.61
N HIS A 169 4.38 2.28 -7.50
CA HIS A 169 3.59 2.56 -6.31
C HIS A 169 4.07 1.77 -5.09
N GLU A 170 4.43 0.49 -5.25
CA GLU A 170 5.05 -0.30 -4.18
C GLU A 170 6.39 0.28 -3.73
N ALA A 171 7.15 0.86 -4.66
CA ALA A 171 8.38 1.57 -4.35
C ALA A 171 8.15 2.94 -3.69
N GLY A 172 6.89 3.36 -3.52
CA GLY A 172 6.51 4.64 -2.92
C GLY A 172 6.36 5.79 -3.92
N ALA A 173 6.55 5.55 -5.21
CA ALA A 173 6.35 6.55 -6.27
C ALA A 173 4.85 6.67 -6.62
N ILE A 174 4.01 7.03 -5.64
CA ILE A 174 2.55 7.09 -5.76
C ILE A 174 2.06 8.11 -6.80
N GLY A 175 2.91 9.04 -7.20
CA GLY A 175 2.62 10.00 -8.28
C GLY A 175 2.81 9.44 -9.70
N TYR A 176 3.36 8.22 -9.85
CA TYR A 176 3.56 7.62 -11.17
C TYR A 176 2.21 7.34 -11.86
N ARG A 177 2.15 7.64 -13.15
CA ARG A 177 1.00 7.38 -14.03
C ARG A 177 1.47 6.76 -15.32
N MET A 178 0.64 5.91 -15.90
CA MET A 178 0.87 5.34 -17.21
C MET A 178 0.67 6.40 -18.30
N ASP A 179 1.46 6.36 -19.38
CA ASP A 179 1.24 7.22 -20.53
C ASP A 179 0.08 6.71 -21.39
N ALA A 180 -1.10 7.29 -21.22
CA ALA A 180 -2.29 6.91 -21.98
C ALA A 180 -2.18 7.21 -23.49
N SER A 181 -1.30 8.14 -23.90
CA SER A 181 -1.11 8.50 -25.30
C SER A 181 -0.38 7.42 -26.11
N ALA A 182 0.35 6.54 -25.41
CA ALA A 182 1.03 5.39 -26.02
C ALA A 182 0.05 4.27 -26.44
N PHE A 183 -1.22 4.34 -26.04
CA PHE A 183 -2.19 3.28 -26.28
C PHE A 183 -3.34 3.78 -27.18
N PRO A 184 -3.63 3.10 -28.32
CA PRO A 184 -4.70 3.50 -29.21
C PRO A 184 -6.08 3.06 -28.71
N GLY A 185 -7.11 3.83 -29.05
CA GLY A 185 -8.52 3.46 -28.88
C GLY A 185 -8.91 3.17 -27.45
N ASP A 186 -9.59 2.04 -27.23
CA ASP A 186 -10.11 1.63 -25.94
C ASP A 186 -9.03 1.27 -24.91
N PHE A 187 -7.86 0.85 -25.35
CA PHE A 187 -6.72 0.65 -24.45
C PHE A 187 -6.28 1.96 -23.80
N GLY A 188 -6.22 3.04 -24.58
CA GLY A 188 -5.92 4.37 -24.05
C GLY A 188 -6.98 4.84 -23.05
N ARG A 189 -8.28 4.59 -23.35
CA ARG A 189 -9.38 4.89 -22.40
C ARG A 189 -9.26 4.07 -21.11
N MET A 190 -8.91 2.79 -21.19
CA MET A 190 -8.69 1.94 -20.04
C MET A 190 -7.53 2.47 -19.17
N VAL A 191 -6.39 2.77 -19.79
CA VAL A 191 -5.22 3.35 -19.10
C VAL A 191 -5.60 4.68 -18.43
N GLN A 192 -6.33 5.54 -19.14
CA GLN A 192 -6.77 6.82 -18.58
C GLN A 192 -7.75 6.64 -17.41
N ALA A 193 -8.69 5.69 -17.51
CA ALA A 193 -9.59 5.37 -16.41
C ALA A 193 -8.85 4.85 -15.19
N THR A 194 -7.86 3.97 -15.38
CA THR A 194 -6.99 3.48 -14.31
C THR A 194 -6.19 4.62 -13.67
N ASN A 195 -5.58 5.50 -14.47
CA ASN A 195 -4.88 6.68 -13.96
C ASN A 195 -5.80 7.58 -13.13
N SER A 196 -7.04 7.80 -13.60
CA SER A 196 -8.03 8.62 -12.90
C SER A 196 -8.46 7.98 -11.58
N LEU A 197 -8.64 6.66 -11.56
CA LEU A 197 -8.94 5.92 -10.34
C LEU A 197 -7.82 6.08 -9.31
N VAL A 198 -6.59 5.80 -9.72
CA VAL A 198 -5.41 5.92 -8.87
C VAL A 198 -5.24 7.35 -8.37
N GLU A 199 -5.38 8.35 -9.26
CA GLU A 199 -5.32 9.76 -8.91
C GLU A 199 -6.33 10.10 -7.81
N SER A 200 -7.58 9.63 -7.95
CA SER A 200 -8.63 9.91 -6.98
C SER A 200 -8.36 9.30 -5.58
N HIS A 201 -7.60 8.21 -5.50
CA HIS A 201 -7.17 7.62 -4.24
C HIS A 201 -5.97 8.37 -3.66
N VAL A 202 -4.94 8.57 -4.46
CA VAL A 202 -3.71 9.27 -4.03
C VAL A 202 -3.99 10.68 -3.53
N GLN A 203 -4.88 11.41 -4.20
CA GLN A 203 -5.27 12.75 -3.74
C GLN A 203 -5.91 12.74 -2.35
N VAL A 204 -6.77 11.75 -2.07
CA VAL A 204 -7.36 11.62 -0.72
C VAL A 204 -6.30 11.32 0.30
N GLU A 205 -5.39 10.39 0.02
CA GLU A 205 -4.28 10.01 0.92
C GLU A 205 -3.36 11.19 1.23
N LEU A 206 -2.95 11.93 0.20
CA LEU A 206 -2.10 13.10 0.38
C LEU A 206 -2.80 14.22 1.17
N LEU A 207 -4.09 14.45 0.87
CA LEU A 207 -4.85 15.46 1.60
C LEU A 207 -5.08 15.04 3.08
N MET A 208 -5.34 13.76 3.32
CA MET A 208 -5.39 13.23 4.69
C MET A 208 -4.06 13.46 5.42
N ALA A 209 -2.94 13.14 4.78
CA ALA A 209 -1.62 13.34 5.36
C ALA A 209 -1.37 14.83 5.66
N GLU A 210 -1.74 15.73 4.76
CA GLU A 210 -1.65 17.19 4.98
C GLU A 210 -2.47 17.63 6.21
N VAL A 211 -3.76 17.21 6.26
CA VAL A 211 -4.63 17.58 7.38
C VAL A 211 -4.10 17.01 8.70
N MET A 212 -3.66 15.76 8.71
CA MET A 212 -3.07 15.14 9.91
C MET A 212 -1.79 15.84 10.37
N GLN A 213 -0.92 16.27 9.45
CA GLN A 213 0.28 17.07 9.78
C GLN A 213 -0.10 18.40 10.43
N ARG A 214 -1.15 19.07 9.94
CA ARG A 214 -1.66 20.30 10.57
C ARG A 214 -2.20 20.04 11.96
N TYR A 215 -2.99 18.98 12.14
CA TYR A 215 -3.51 18.63 13.47
C TYR A 215 -2.37 18.29 14.45
N ALA A 216 -1.32 17.64 13.97
CA ALA A 216 -0.14 17.31 14.79
C ALA A 216 0.58 18.54 15.35
N ILE A 217 0.50 19.69 14.69
CA ILE A 217 1.08 20.96 15.15
C ILE A 217 0.04 21.89 15.82
N GLY A 218 -1.20 21.39 16.02
CA GLY A 218 -2.27 22.16 16.64
C GLY A 218 -3.06 23.06 15.69
N ASP A 219 -2.78 23.05 14.39
CA ASP A 219 -3.58 23.76 13.39
C ASP A 219 -4.81 22.95 13.01
N LEU A 220 -5.91 23.22 13.68
CA LEU A 220 -7.22 22.58 13.47
C LEU A 220 -8.11 23.32 12.47
N SER A 221 -7.57 24.27 11.67
CA SER A 221 -8.35 25.10 10.77
C SER A 221 -8.81 24.39 9.50
N ARG A 222 -8.10 23.31 9.09
CA ARG A 222 -8.36 22.59 7.85
C ARG A 222 -9.26 21.39 8.08
N ASP A 223 -10.20 21.15 7.15
CA ASP A 223 -11.06 19.97 7.12
C ASP A 223 -10.89 19.20 5.82
N LEU A 224 -11.21 17.90 5.83
CA LEU A 224 -11.37 17.12 4.62
C LEU A 224 -12.70 17.49 3.94
N PRO A 225 -12.73 17.49 2.60
CA PRO A 225 -13.98 17.56 1.85
C PRO A 225 -14.92 16.42 2.22
N GLN A 226 -16.23 16.64 2.01
CA GLN A 226 -17.20 15.57 2.15
C GLN A 226 -17.09 14.62 0.95
N TYR A 227 -16.74 13.37 1.22
CA TYR A 227 -16.70 12.33 0.20
C TYR A 227 -17.96 11.47 0.24
N PRO A 228 -18.45 10.99 -0.92
CA PRO A 228 -19.58 10.08 -0.97
C PRO A 228 -19.21 8.64 -0.56
N GLY A 229 -20.21 7.86 -0.13
CA GLY A 229 -20.07 6.44 0.18
C GLY A 229 -19.05 6.16 1.29
N GLU A 230 -18.29 5.09 1.14
CA GLU A 230 -17.30 4.64 2.13
C GLU A 230 -16.13 5.62 2.31
N LYS A 231 -15.78 6.38 1.27
CA LYS A 231 -14.77 7.45 1.39
C LYS A 231 -15.17 8.51 2.42
N GLY A 232 -16.47 8.70 2.68
CA GLY A 232 -16.97 9.61 3.71
C GLY A 232 -16.54 9.23 5.13
N GLU A 233 -16.11 7.98 5.36
CA GLU A 233 -15.58 7.55 6.65
C GLU A 233 -14.31 8.30 7.03
N PHE A 234 -13.43 8.57 6.07
CA PHE A 234 -12.22 9.37 6.30
C PHE A 234 -12.57 10.77 6.82
N THR A 235 -13.58 11.41 6.21
CA THR A 235 -14.02 12.74 6.66
C THR A 235 -14.60 12.68 8.06
N ARG A 236 -15.47 11.70 8.35
CA ARG A 236 -16.07 11.52 9.69
C ARG A 236 -15.01 11.26 10.75
N THR A 237 -14.07 10.36 10.45
CA THR A 237 -13.00 10.00 11.40
C THR A 237 -12.09 11.20 11.70
N LEU A 238 -11.65 11.95 10.69
CA LEU A 238 -10.83 13.13 10.91
C LEU A 238 -11.61 14.24 11.63
N ALA A 239 -12.88 14.42 11.33
CA ALA A 239 -13.73 15.37 12.05
C ALA A 239 -13.86 14.99 13.53
N ALA A 240 -14.01 13.70 13.85
CA ALA A 240 -14.03 13.22 15.24
C ALA A 240 -12.68 13.48 15.96
N VAL A 241 -11.56 13.23 15.29
CA VAL A 241 -10.22 13.54 15.82
C VAL A 241 -10.09 15.05 16.11
N LYS A 242 -10.48 15.89 15.15
CA LYS A 242 -10.47 17.36 15.32
C LYS A 242 -11.31 17.78 16.52
N GLN A 243 -12.55 17.28 16.62
CA GLN A 243 -13.44 17.58 17.72
C GLN A 243 -12.84 17.18 19.07
N SER A 244 -12.22 16.02 19.17
CA SER A 244 -11.56 15.56 20.38
C SER A 244 -10.37 16.45 20.76
N LEU A 245 -9.54 16.85 19.78
CA LEU A 245 -8.43 17.77 20.00
C LEU A 245 -8.90 19.17 20.41
N MET A 246 -9.95 19.67 19.79
CA MET A 246 -10.56 20.96 20.18
C MET A 246 -11.14 20.92 21.58
N ALA A 247 -11.85 19.83 21.94
CA ALA A 247 -12.46 19.68 23.25
C ALA A 247 -11.40 19.63 24.36
N ILE A 248 -10.34 18.83 24.18
CA ILE A 248 -9.26 18.76 25.18
C ILE A 248 -8.51 20.10 25.30
N SER A 249 -8.24 20.76 24.17
CA SER A 249 -7.60 22.07 24.18
C SER A 249 -8.45 23.12 24.90
N ALA A 250 -9.76 23.11 24.73
CA ALA A 250 -10.68 24.00 25.42
C ALA A 250 -10.71 23.75 26.93
N GLN A 251 -10.64 22.48 27.36
CA GLN A 251 -10.53 22.15 28.79
C GLN A 251 -9.24 22.69 29.40
N ILE A 252 -8.12 22.44 28.74
CA ILE A 252 -6.80 22.92 29.19
C ILE A 252 -6.78 24.47 29.28
N ASP A 253 -7.25 25.11 28.22
CA ASP A 253 -7.25 26.59 28.15
C ASP A 253 -8.22 27.18 29.19
N GLY A 254 -9.38 26.58 29.40
CA GLY A 254 -10.31 26.97 30.46
C GLY A 254 -9.69 26.88 31.86
N LEU A 255 -9.08 25.73 32.19
CA LEU A 255 -8.40 25.54 33.47
C LEU A 255 -7.20 26.46 33.64
N ALA A 256 -6.40 26.66 32.58
CA ALA A 256 -5.25 27.58 32.62
C ALA A 256 -5.66 29.04 32.84
N ARG A 257 -6.75 29.48 32.18
CA ARG A 257 -7.28 30.83 32.40
C ARG A 257 -7.84 31.02 33.82
N ALA A 258 -8.58 30.03 34.32
CA ALA A 258 -9.10 30.06 35.69
C ALA A 258 -7.94 30.10 36.70
N ALA A 259 -6.95 29.25 36.57
CA ALA A 259 -5.75 29.29 37.42
C ALA A 259 -4.99 30.64 37.34
N GLY A 260 -4.85 31.20 36.13
CA GLY A 260 -4.22 32.50 35.90
C GLY A 260 -5.02 33.65 36.52
N ALA A 261 -6.33 33.51 36.68
CA ALA A 261 -7.19 34.46 37.40
C ALA A 261 -7.22 34.23 38.92
N GLY A 262 -6.53 33.20 39.41
CA GLY A 262 -6.55 32.79 40.84
C GLY A 262 -7.75 31.95 41.24
N ASP A 263 -8.61 31.53 40.31
CA ASP A 263 -9.75 30.68 40.54
C ASP A 263 -9.37 29.20 40.35
N PHE A 264 -8.93 28.57 41.40
CA PHE A 264 -8.59 27.17 41.45
C PHE A 264 -9.80 26.24 41.72
N SER A 265 -11.00 26.80 41.83
CA SER A 265 -12.21 26.01 42.09
C SER A 265 -12.75 25.31 40.82
N VAL A 266 -12.40 25.78 39.64
CA VAL A 266 -12.84 25.24 38.36
C VAL A 266 -12.28 23.86 38.13
N ARG A 267 -13.12 22.98 37.56
CA ARG A 267 -12.75 21.60 37.20
C ARG A 267 -13.12 21.35 35.74
N GLY A 268 -12.26 20.62 35.07
CA GLY A 268 -12.55 20.08 33.75
C GLY A 268 -13.43 18.85 33.83
N ASP A 269 -14.24 18.64 32.82
CA ASP A 269 -15.09 17.44 32.69
C ASP A 269 -14.29 16.26 32.16
N ALA A 270 -13.70 15.46 33.06
CA ALA A 270 -12.94 14.28 32.70
C ALA A 270 -13.84 13.16 32.12
N ALA A 271 -15.12 13.11 32.50
CA ALA A 271 -16.04 12.06 32.02
C ALA A 271 -16.41 12.23 30.54
N ALA A 272 -16.22 13.42 29.97
CA ALA A 272 -16.40 13.67 28.56
C ALA A 272 -15.30 13.02 27.67
N PHE A 273 -14.25 12.48 28.26
CA PHE A 273 -13.08 11.93 27.56
C PHE A 273 -12.84 10.47 27.93
N GLN A 274 -11.97 9.81 27.15
CA GLN A 274 -11.54 8.44 27.39
C GLN A 274 -10.02 8.33 27.37
N PHE A 275 -9.51 7.29 28.02
CA PHE A 275 -8.09 6.95 28.03
C PHE A 275 -7.17 8.13 28.45
N GLN A 276 -6.19 8.46 27.64
CA GLN A 276 -5.18 9.46 27.96
C GLN A 276 -5.75 10.87 28.13
N TYR A 277 -6.78 11.24 27.40
CA TYR A 277 -7.40 12.56 27.53
C TYR A 277 -8.17 12.66 28.83
N GLN A 278 -8.85 11.59 29.25
CA GLN A 278 -9.50 11.52 30.56
C GLN A 278 -8.46 11.70 31.68
N ALA A 279 -7.41 10.87 31.67
CA ALA A 279 -6.33 10.96 32.65
C ALA A 279 -5.68 12.35 32.71
N MET A 280 -5.49 12.99 31.57
CA MET A 280 -4.94 14.36 31.50
C MET A 280 -5.85 15.35 32.23
N VAL A 281 -7.16 15.32 32.00
CA VAL A 281 -8.11 16.22 32.69
C VAL A 281 -8.18 15.88 34.18
N GLU A 282 -8.14 14.62 34.57
CA GLU A 282 -8.09 14.20 35.98
C GLU A 282 -6.83 14.73 36.69
N HIS A 283 -5.66 14.64 36.05
CA HIS A 283 -4.42 15.19 36.61
C HIS A 283 -4.46 16.72 36.72
N LEU A 284 -5.03 17.40 35.73
CA LEU A 284 -5.22 18.85 35.81
C LEU A 284 -6.21 19.22 36.92
N ASN A 285 -7.30 18.47 37.10
CA ASN A 285 -8.23 18.64 38.19
C ASN A 285 -7.57 18.42 39.56
N ALA A 286 -6.71 17.41 39.67
CA ALA A 286 -5.94 17.15 40.89
C ALA A 286 -4.95 18.31 41.19
N MET A 287 -4.29 18.82 40.17
CA MET A 287 -3.42 20.01 40.29
C MET A 287 -4.21 21.22 40.77
N MET A 288 -5.36 21.52 40.17
CA MET A 288 -6.25 22.60 40.59
C MET A 288 -6.72 22.44 42.05
N ALA A 289 -7.11 21.21 42.41
CA ALA A 289 -7.55 20.91 43.78
C ALA A 289 -6.44 21.10 44.80
N SER A 290 -5.24 20.59 44.49
CA SER A 290 -4.07 20.76 45.38
C SER A 290 -3.68 22.24 45.54
N SER A 291 -3.69 22.99 44.46
CA SER A 291 -3.39 24.43 44.49
C SER A 291 -4.45 25.19 45.28
N GLN A 292 -5.75 24.85 45.07
CA GLN A 292 -6.85 25.47 45.79
C GLN A 292 -6.70 25.27 47.32
N SER A 293 -6.47 24.01 47.73
CA SER A 293 -6.30 23.68 49.16
C SER A 293 -5.12 24.45 49.75
N SER A 294 -3.95 24.35 49.09
CA SER A 294 -2.73 25.01 49.62
C SER A 294 -2.84 26.54 49.72
N ILE A 295 -3.48 27.18 48.74
CA ILE A 295 -3.70 28.64 48.79
C ILE A 295 -4.71 29.04 49.83
N SER A 296 -5.80 28.21 50.03
CA SER A 296 -6.77 28.42 51.08
C SER A 296 -6.10 28.36 52.46
N ASP A 297 -5.28 27.31 52.70
CA ASP A 297 -4.60 27.13 53.96
C ASP A 297 -3.65 28.29 54.29
N VAL A 298 -2.91 28.77 53.27
CA VAL A 298 -2.10 30.00 53.45
C VAL A 298 -2.95 31.22 53.78
N SER A 299 -4.07 31.39 53.07
CA SER A 299 -4.99 32.49 53.28
C SER A 299 -5.59 32.48 54.69
N ASP A 300 -5.98 31.27 55.18
CA ASP A 300 -6.53 31.08 56.49
C ASP A 300 -5.52 31.42 57.60
N VAL A 301 -4.26 31.00 57.48
CA VAL A 301 -3.17 31.35 58.37
C VAL A 301 -2.92 32.87 58.36
N LEU A 302 -2.83 33.49 57.18
CA LEU A 302 -2.66 34.94 57.06
C LEU A 302 -3.83 35.73 57.70
N GLN A 303 -5.04 35.23 57.53
CA GLN A 303 -6.22 35.83 58.14
C GLN A 303 -6.20 35.68 59.69
N ALA A 304 -5.79 34.55 60.21
CA ALA A 304 -5.64 34.34 61.68
C ALA A 304 -4.57 35.29 62.25
N ILE A 305 -3.42 35.41 61.57
CA ILE A 305 -2.37 36.32 61.95
C ILE A 305 -2.88 37.79 61.96
N ALA A 306 -3.65 38.20 60.94
CA ALA A 306 -4.26 39.54 60.88
C ALA A 306 -5.28 39.79 62.00
N GLN A 307 -5.87 38.76 62.57
CA GLN A 307 -6.77 38.80 63.72
C GLN A 307 -6.03 38.72 65.06
N GLY A 308 -4.69 38.61 65.06
CA GLY A 308 -3.86 38.53 66.26
C GLY A 308 -3.59 37.13 66.76
N ASP A 309 -4.02 36.10 66.05
CA ASP A 309 -3.70 34.69 66.36
C ASP A 309 -2.36 34.33 65.69
N LEU A 310 -1.29 34.37 66.43
CA LEU A 310 0.06 34.00 66.00
C LEU A 310 0.38 32.51 66.21
N THR A 311 -0.63 31.71 66.57
CA THR A 311 -0.47 30.25 66.76
C THR A 311 -0.99 29.43 65.59
N ALA A 312 -1.62 30.07 64.60
CA ALA A 312 -2.16 29.41 63.42
C ALA A 312 -1.01 28.88 62.55
N LEU A 313 -1.07 27.61 62.16
CA LEU A 313 -0.08 26.92 61.35
C LEU A 313 -0.73 26.24 60.17
N MET A 314 0.00 26.01 59.11
CA MET A 314 -0.40 25.15 58.00
C MET A 314 -0.21 23.66 58.39
N GLU A 315 -1.30 22.94 58.60
CA GLU A 315 -1.27 21.55 59.11
C GLU A 315 -1.22 20.47 58.01
N GLY A 316 -1.27 20.85 56.74
CA GLY A 316 -1.30 19.93 55.59
C GLY A 316 0.04 19.28 55.25
N GLN A 317 -0.01 18.20 54.42
CA GLN A 317 1.19 17.66 53.80
C GLN A 317 1.41 18.37 52.46
N TYR A 318 2.41 19.23 52.38
CA TYR A 318 2.72 20.02 51.22
C TYR A 318 4.04 19.59 50.59
N GLN A 319 4.22 19.92 49.31
CA GLN A 319 5.45 19.69 48.57
C GLN A 319 5.91 20.98 47.87
N GLY A 320 7.21 21.05 47.56
CA GLY A 320 7.79 22.14 46.79
C GLY A 320 7.64 23.52 47.50
N VAL A 321 7.08 24.48 46.79
CA VAL A 321 6.92 25.87 47.32
C VAL A 321 5.96 25.90 48.52
N PHE A 322 4.88 25.15 48.48
CA PHE A 322 3.91 25.13 49.58
C PHE A 322 4.48 24.51 50.87
N ALA A 323 5.39 23.51 50.73
CA ALA A 323 6.10 23.00 51.92
C ALA A 323 6.98 24.09 52.56
N ARG A 324 7.69 24.89 51.76
CA ARG A 324 8.47 26.00 52.28
C ARG A 324 7.58 27.06 52.92
N MET A 325 6.44 27.39 52.32
CA MET A 325 5.47 28.35 52.90
C MET A 325 4.95 27.85 54.26
N ARG A 326 4.70 26.55 54.44
CA ARG A 326 4.35 25.97 55.71
C ARG A 326 5.48 26.06 56.75
N ASP A 327 6.71 25.83 56.32
CA ASP A 327 7.89 25.85 57.20
C ASP A 327 8.25 27.29 57.63
N ASP A 328 7.88 28.29 56.82
CA ASP A 328 8.13 29.71 57.04
C ASP A 328 6.99 30.41 57.82
N ALA A 329 5.76 29.81 57.87
CA ALA A 329 4.58 30.37 58.51
C ALA A 329 4.46 29.93 60.00
#